data_6e4046ed3d46ba02410e9a7ddee02dc5
#
_entry.id   6e4046ed3d46ba02410e9a7ddee02dc5
#
_cell.length_a   1.000
_cell.length_b   1.000
_cell.length_c   1.000
_cell.angle_alpha   90.00
_cell.angle_beta   90.00
_cell.angle_gamma   90.00
#
_symmetry.space_group_name_H-M   'P 1'
#
loop_
_entity.id
_entity.type
_entity.pdbx_description
1 polymer ?
#
loop_
_entity_poly.entity_id
_entity_poly.type
_entity_poly.pdbx_seq_one_letter_code
_entity_poly.pdbx_strand_id
1 'polypeptide(L)'
;PPVSHARFGIGAVVRHRVFPFRGVVFDIDPVFANSDEWYDSIPEDVRPAKNQPFYHLLAENGDTSYVAYVSQQNLLPDDEEGPVDHPEVDEMFDEFRDGRYELKRELRH
;
A
#
# COMPACT_ATOMS: atom_id res chain seq x y z
N PRO A 1 -19.07 2.30 -14.61
CA PRO A 1 -18.26 1.08 -14.70
C PRO A 1 -18.18 0.38 -13.34
N PRO A 2 -18.05 -0.95 -13.34
CA PRO A 2 -17.96 -1.68 -12.07
C PRO A 2 -16.69 -1.35 -11.32
N VAL A 3 -16.80 -1.38 -9.99
CA VAL A 3 -15.65 -1.17 -9.09
C VAL A 3 -14.88 -2.48 -8.98
N SER A 4 -13.56 -2.42 -9.03
CA SER A 4 -12.69 -3.58 -8.85
C SER A 4 -12.68 -4.04 -7.40
N HIS A 5 -12.55 -5.34 -7.18
CA HIS A 5 -12.37 -5.90 -5.85
C HIS A 5 -10.93 -5.70 -5.38
N ALA A 6 -10.74 -5.51 -4.07
CA ALA A 6 -9.42 -5.40 -3.48
C ALA A 6 -8.66 -6.74 -3.60
N ARG A 7 -7.48 -6.69 -4.20
CA ARG A 7 -6.60 -7.86 -4.39
C ARG A 7 -5.67 -8.07 -3.20
N PHE A 8 -5.43 -7.04 -2.41
CA PHE A 8 -4.51 -7.08 -1.28
C PHE A 8 -5.25 -6.79 0.01
N GLY A 9 -4.87 -7.46 1.08
CA GLY A 9 -5.42 -7.23 2.41
C GLY A 9 -4.48 -6.42 3.27
N ILE A 10 -4.97 -5.98 4.44
CA ILE A 10 -4.13 -5.32 5.45
C ILE A 10 -3.05 -6.31 5.89
N GLY A 11 -1.80 -5.85 5.94
CA GLY A 11 -0.64 -6.68 6.25
C GLY A 11 0.06 -7.26 5.04
N ALA A 12 -0.52 -7.16 3.85
CA ALA A 12 0.14 -7.60 2.62
C ALA A 12 1.33 -6.69 2.29
N VAL A 13 2.41 -7.28 1.82
CA VAL A 13 3.57 -6.53 1.34
C VAL A 13 3.47 -6.41 -0.17
N VAL A 14 3.60 -5.18 -0.66
CA VAL A 14 3.44 -4.86 -2.08
C VAL A 14 4.58 -3.96 -2.54
N ARG A 15 4.80 -3.90 -3.85
CA ARG A 15 5.75 -2.96 -4.44
C ARG A 15 5.10 -2.21 -5.59
N HIS A 16 5.56 -0.99 -5.85
CA HIS A 16 5.09 -0.23 -7.00
C HIS A 16 5.67 -0.83 -8.27
N ARG A 17 4.86 -0.94 -9.31
CA ARG A 17 5.30 -1.56 -10.57
C ARG A 17 6.26 -0.70 -11.37
N VAL A 18 6.35 0.60 -11.08
CA VAL A 18 7.18 1.56 -11.82
C VAL A 18 8.24 2.21 -10.92
N PHE A 19 7.82 2.75 -9.78
CA PHE A 19 8.73 3.47 -8.88
C PHE A 19 9.41 2.51 -7.90
N PRO A 20 10.65 2.82 -7.47
CA PRO A 20 11.45 1.90 -6.66
C PRO A 20 11.08 1.95 -5.17
N PHE A 21 9.84 1.63 -4.81
CA PHE A 21 9.43 1.54 -3.42
C PHE A 21 8.52 0.34 -3.19
N ARG A 22 8.48 -0.08 -1.94
CA ARG A 22 7.64 -1.16 -1.45
C ARG A 22 7.03 -0.74 -0.11
N GLY A 23 6.04 -1.49 0.36
CA GLY A 23 5.41 -1.16 1.64
C GLY A 23 4.43 -2.22 2.10
N VAL A 24 3.93 -2.03 3.31
CA VAL A 24 2.89 -2.89 3.88
C VAL A 24 1.57 -2.13 3.91
N VAL A 25 0.51 -2.80 3.49
CA VAL A 25 -0.83 -2.22 3.47
C VAL A 25 -1.35 -2.09 4.89
N PHE A 26 -1.76 -0.88 5.28
CA PHE A 26 -2.37 -0.67 6.60
C PHE A 26 -3.80 -0.14 6.54
N ASP A 27 -4.26 0.29 5.37
CA ASP A 27 -5.66 0.69 5.17
C ASP A 27 -6.01 0.60 3.68
N ILE A 28 -7.31 0.47 3.38
CA ILE A 28 -7.79 0.28 2.02
C ILE A 28 -9.03 1.15 1.80
N ASP A 29 -8.99 1.95 0.73
CA ASP A 29 -10.18 2.67 0.27
C ASP A 29 -10.76 1.92 -0.94
N PRO A 30 -12.05 1.60 -0.94
CA PRO A 30 -12.64 0.84 -2.06
C PRO A 30 -12.57 1.57 -3.40
N VAL A 31 -12.56 2.91 -3.36
CA VAL A 31 -12.36 3.77 -4.52
C VAL A 31 -11.51 4.97 -4.10
N PHE A 32 -11.04 5.75 -5.04
CA PHE A 32 -10.24 6.93 -4.75
C PHE A 32 -10.92 7.83 -3.72
N ALA A 33 -10.19 8.20 -2.68
CA ALA A 33 -10.68 9.01 -1.57
C ALA A 33 -9.62 10.02 -1.10
N ASN A 34 -9.15 10.84 -2.03
CA ASN A 34 -8.19 11.90 -1.74
C ASN A 34 -8.57 13.15 -2.56
N SER A 35 -7.78 14.21 -2.50
CA SER A 35 -8.11 15.48 -3.18
C SER A 35 -7.83 15.41 -4.67
N ASP A 36 -8.51 16.27 -5.42
CA ASP A 36 -8.27 16.42 -6.86
C ASP A 36 -6.85 16.94 -7.12
N GLU A 37 -6.35 17.83 -6.26
CA GLU A 37 -4.98 18.33 -6.36
C GLU A 37 -3.96 17.22 -6.24
N TRP A 38 -4.16 16.31 -5.29
CA TRP A 38 -3.30 15.16 -5.13
C TRP A 38 -3.33 14.27 -6.37
N TYR A 39 -4.53 13.99 -6.87
CA TYR A 39 -4.72 13.15 -8.06
C TYR A 39 -4.02 13.77 -9.29
N ASP A 40 -4.21 15.05 -9.50
CA ASP A 40 -3.62 15.76 -10.64
C ASP A 40 -2.11 15.88 -10.55
N SER A 41 -1.54 15.72 -9.35
CA SER A 41 -0.09 15.74 -9.14
C SER A 41 0.59 14.44 -9.59
N ILE A 42 -0.18 13.36 -9.78
CA ILE A 42 0.39 12.09 -10.25
C ILE A 42 0.83 12.26 -11.71
N PRO A 43 2.06 11.82 -12.06
CA PRO A 43 2.49 11.84 -13.46
C PRO A 43 1.48 11.14 -14.37
N GLU A 44 1.21 11.73 -15.51
CA GLU A 44 0.14 11.31 -16.40
C GLU A 44 0.26 9.85 -16.85
N ASP A 45 1.48 9.38 -17.05
CA ASP A 45 1.77 8.02 -17.51
C ASP A 45 1.50 6.94 -16.45
N VAL A 46 1.40 7.33 -15.18
CA VAL A 46 1.08 6.39 -14.07
C VAL A 46 -0.22 6.80 -13.35
N ARG A 47 -0.91 7.82 -13.84
CA ARG A 47 -2.16 8.29 -13.21
C ARG A 47 -3.26 7.25 -13.41
N PRO A 48 -3.80 6.70 -12.31
CA PRO A 48 -4.73 5.59 -12.38
C PRO A 48 -6.18 6.05 -12.53
N ALA A 49 -7.05 5.11 -12.91
CA ALA A 49 -8.50 5.31 -12.83
C ALA A 49 -8.92 5.40 -11.35
N LYS A 50 -9.94 6.18 -11.05
CA LYS A 50 -10.43 6.40 -9.68
C LYS A 50 -11.34 5.28 -9.17
N ASN A 51 -11.91 4.48 -10.04
CA ASN A 51 -12.91 3.46 -9.72
C ASN A 51 -12.30 2.11 -9.37
N GLN A 52 -11.28 2.12 -8.56
CA GLN A 52 -10.58 0.91 -8.10
C GLN A 52 -10.09 1.12 -6.67
N PRO A 53 -9.72 0.05 -5.96
CA PRO A 53 -9.14 0.18 -4.62
C PRO A 53 -7.85 0.99 -4.63
N PHE A 54 -7.69 1.83 -3.61
CA PHE A 54 -6.46 2.54 -3.29
C PHE A 54 -5.97 2.08 -1.93
N TYR A 55 -4.67 1.97 -1.78
CA TYR A 55 -4.04 1.40 -0.60
C TYR A 55 -3.17 2.42 0.12
N HIS A 56 -3.29 2.45 1.44
CA HIS A 56 -2.42 3.23 2.31
C HIS A 56 -1.26 2.33 2.74
N LEU A 57 -0.04 2.73 2.45
CA LEU A 57 1.15 1.91 2.68
C LEU A 57 2.09 2.57 3.68
N LEU A 58 2.64 1.78 4.59
CA LEU A 58 3.88 2.13 5.27
C LEU A 58 4.99 1.75 4.29
N ALA A 59 5.57 2.75 3.63
CA ALA A 59 6.44 2.56 2.48
C ALA A 59 7.90 2.89 2.78
N GLU A 60 8.79 2.28 2.01
CA GLU A 60 10.21 2.55 2.07
C GLU A 60 10.84 2.33 0.68
N ASN A 61 11.94 3.03 0.43
CA ASN A 61 12.68 2.91 -0.83
C ASN A 61 14.15 2.50 -0.63
N GLY A 62 14.49 2.04 0.57
CA GLY A 62 15.85 1.70 0.95
C GLY A 62 16.59 2.85 1.65
N ASP A 63 16.25 4.09 1.34
CA ASP A 63 16.88 5.28 1.91
C ASP A 63 15.98 6.01 2.89
N THR A 64 14.70 6.12 2.56
CA THR A 64 13.72 6.84 3.37
C THR A 64 12.47 5.99 3.56
N SER A 65 11.70 6.32 4.60
CA SER A 65 10.39 5.73 4.87
C SER A 65 9.33 6.83 4.88
N TYR A 66 8.11 6.49 4.43
CA TYR A 66 7.03 7.44 4.30
C TYR A 66 5.69 6.71 4.20
N VAL A 67 4.60 7.46 4.14
CA VAL A 67 3.27 6.90 3.88
C VAL A 67 2.94 7.17 2.41
N ALA A 68 2.53 6.13 1.71
CA ALA A 68 2.16 6.24 0.30
C ALA A 68 0.68 5.87 0.10
N TYR A 69 0.07 6.46 -0.90
CA TYR A 69 -1.31 6.19 -1.30
C TYR A 69 -1.29 5.76 -2.76
N VAL A 70 -1.61 4.49 -3.03
CA VAL A 70 -1.36 3.88 -4.35
C VAL A 70 -2.56 3.08 -4.83
N SER A 71 -2.89 3.24 -6.10
CA SER A 71 -3.94 2.48 -6.76
C SER A 71 -3.56 1.03 -6.95
N GLN A 72 -4.57 0.17 -6.97
CA GLN A 72 -4.37 -1.26 -7.19
C GLN A 72 -3.63 -1.58 -8.49
N GLN A 73 -3.94 -0.87 -9.57
CA GLN A 73 -3.31 -1.12 -10.87
C GLN A 73 -1.79 -0.88 -10.87
N ASN A 74 -1.30 -0.09 -9.92
CA ASN A 74 0.13 0.24 -9.82
C ASN A 74 0.89 -0.60 -8.80
N LEU A 75 0.24 -1.63 -8.23
CA LEU A 75 0.86 -2.48 -7.21
C LEU A 75 1.02 -3.92 -7.67
N LEU A 76 2.11 -4.52 -7.24
CA LEU A 76 2.42 -5.93 -7.42
C LEU A 76 2.67 -6.56 -6.05
N PRO A 77 2.37 -7.85 -5.86
CA PRO A 77 2.72 -8.51 -4.60
C PRO A 77 4.23 -8.57 -4.45
N ASP A 78 4.70 -8.46 -3.20
CA ASP A 78 6.13 -8.51 -2.88
C ASP A 78 6.32 -9.29 -1.58
N ASP A 79 6.17 -10.59 -1.64
CA ASP A 79 6.26 -11.48 -0.49
C ASP A 79 7.62 -12.17 -0.36
N GLU A 80 8.57 -11.85 -1.22
CA GLU A 80 9.88 -12.50 -1.26
C GLU A 80 11.04 -11.64 -0.73
N GLU A 81 10.87 -10.32 -0.69
CA GLU A 81 11.94 -9.38 -0.31
C GLU A 81 12.10 -9.19 1.20
N GLY A 82 11.30 -9.87 2.00
CA GLY A 82 11.40 -9.80 3.46
C GLY A 82 10.69 -8.61 4.08
N PRO A 83 11.00 -8.33 5.36
CA PRO A 83 10.33 -7.26 6.11
C PRO A 83 10.46 -5.88 5.48
N VAL A 84 9.46 -5.04 5.74
CA VAL A 84 9.46 -3.63 5.32
C VAL A 84 10.21 -2.79 6.35
N ASP A 85 11.14 -1.97 5.90
CA ASP A 85 11.94 -1.10 6.76
C ASP A 85 11.22 0.25 6.97
N HIS A 86 10.30 0.26 7.93
CA HIS A 86 9.54 1.46 8.29
C HIS A 86 9.35 1.50 9.80
N PRO A 87 9.57 2.66 10.45
CA PRO A 87 9.54 2.75 11.91
C PRO A 87 8.17 2.46 12.53
N GLU A 88 7.08 2.62 11.80
CA GLU A 88 5.74 2.37 12.34
C GLU A 88 5.27 0.92 12.19
N VAL A 89 6.03 0.07 11.51
CA VAL A 89 5.62 -1.33 11.31
C VAL A 89 5.41 -2.04 12.64
N ASP A 90 6.36 -1.91 13.56
CA ASP A 90 6.27 -2.58 14.87
C ASP A 90 5.17 -2.02 15.77
N GLU A 91 4.71 -0.80 15.49
CA GLU A 91 3.60 -0.19 16.24
C GLU A 91 2.24 -0.71 15.78
N MET A 92 2.11 -1.08 14.51
CA MET A 92 0.83 -1.49 13.92
C MET A 92 0.70 -3.00 13.74
N PHE A 93 1.82 -3.69 13.53
CA PHE A 93 1.81 -5.10 13.14
C PHE A 93 2.60 -5.98 14.10
N ASP A 94 2.18 -7.24 14.17
CA ASP A 94 2.98 -8.29 14.79
C ASP A 94 4.16 -8.62 13.87
N GLU A 95 4.98 -9.60 14.26
CA GLU A 95 6.18 -9.93 13.48
C GLU A 95 5.85 -10.40 12.06
N PHE A 96 6.79 -10.16 11.16
CA PHE A 96 6.71 -10.63 9.78
C PHE A 96 6.76 -12.15 9.74
N ARG A 97 5.81 -12.76 9.03
CA ARG A 97 5.72 -14.22 8.96
C ARG A 97 5.12 -14.64 7.62
N ASP A 98 5.79 -15.57 6.93
CA ASP A 98 5.31 -16.14 5.66
C ASP A 98 5.00 -15.06 4.61
N GLY A 99 5.87 -14.05 4.52
CA GLY A 99 5.76 -13.01 3.50
C GLY A 99 4.76 -11.92 3.80
N ARG A 100 4.21 -11.87 5.02
CA ARG A 100 3.17 -10.89 5.35
C ARG A 100 3.18 -10.52 6.83
N TYR A 101 2.35 -9.54 7.16
CA TYR A 101 2.14 -9.06 8.53
C TYR A 101 0.71 -9.31 8.98
N GLU A 102 0.53 -9.43 10.28
CA GLU A 102 -0.78 -9.44 10.92
C GLU A 102 -0.94 -8.13 11.70
N LEU A 103 -2.06 -7.44 11.49
CA LEU A 103 -2.37 -6.24 12.27
C LEU A 103 -2.48 -6.64 13.75
N LYS A 104 -1.90 -5.81 14.64
CA LYS A 104 -1.98 -6.08 16.07
C LYS A 104 -3.42 -6.19 16.52
N ARG A 105 -3.67 -7.10 17.45
CA ARG A 105 -5.02 -7.42 17.93
C ARG A 105 -5.80 -6.20 18.38
N GLU A 106 -5.15 -5.29 19.11
CA GLU A 106 -5.77 -4.07 19.65
C GLU A 106 -6.18 -3.08 18.54
N LEU A 107 -5.68 -3.25 17.32
CA LEU A 107 -6.01 -2.40 16.18
C LEU A 107 -7.06 -3.02 15.25
N ARG A 108 -7.46 -4.26 15.52
CA ARG A 108 -8.49 -4.95 14.72
C ARG A 108 -9.88 -4.53 15.18
N HIS A 109 -10.77 -4.42 14.23
CA HIS A 109 -12.18 -4.08 14.50
C HIS A 109 -13.13 -5.24 14.31
#